data_6472940cee37582c15e94d1338662e71
#
_entry.id   6472940cee37582c15e94d1338662e71
#
_cell.length_a   1.000
_cell.length_b   1.000
_cell.length_c   1.000
_cell.angle_alpha   90.00
_cell.angle_beta   90.00
_cell.angle_gamma   90.00
#
_symmetry.space_group_name_H-M   'P 1'
#
loop_
_entity.id
_entity.type
_entity.pdbx_description
1 polymer ?
#
loop_
_entity_poly.entity_id
_entity_poly.type
_entity_poly.pdbx_seq_one_letter_code
_entity_poly.pdbx_strand_id
1 'polypeptide(L)'
;MRARRLTWIIAVPLALFLGALSVAAWIQPRLVRVDVERLELARSVPYQTLNLVDHDAERPRHYYVDMRLIAEFVRSGEYADPPLDARGVPVVDYTRYQVAGAADPRAYNPITTSQYGLALYEEYLRGESASLEEFFVQADWLVDTMAPDGGLYYEFDLPGRGLTAPWLSGMAQGEAISVLVRAYYESGEARYLDAARRAFEPLSRTFDEGGVMYRDPSGGVWFEEYPQDPPSHVLNGALFALFGVYDLERATGDERVRAFFDAAAGTLAHNLDRYEEDGWVRYQLTGEDAWATRTYYGLHIEQLRALAAITGEERFEQRAGEWERPLVEERRWLVERAFARIPEKVRARLGR
;
A
#
# COMPACT_ATOMS: atom_id res chain seq x y z
N MET A 1 -53.74 -6.25 9.06
CA MET A 1 -53.19 -5.68 10.28
C MET A 1 -51.76 -6.18 10.65
N ARG A 2 -51.31 -7.36 10.17
CA ARG A 2 -49.96 -7.88 10.50
C ARG A 2 -48.78 -7.17 9.78
N ALA A 3 -48.97 -6.69 8.57
CA ALA A 3 -47.89 -6.02 7.81
C ALA A 3 -47.45 -4.66 8.40
N ARG A 4 -48.38 -3.90 8.98
CA ARG A 4 -48.07 -2.60 9.61
C ARG A 4 -47.25 -2.72 10.91
N ARG A 5 -47.38 -3.83 11.65
CA ARG A 5 -46.60 -4.06 12.91
C ARG A 5 -45.14 -4.42 12.60
N LEU A 6 -44.88 -5.14 11.51
CA LEU A 6 -43.54 -5.54 11.13
C LEU A 6 -42.68 -4.36 10.67
N THR A 7 -43.30 -3.39 9.99
CA THR A 7 -42.62 -2.15 9.53
C THR A 7 -42.14 -1.28 10.69
N TRP A 8 -42.91 -1.25 11.79
CA TRP A 8 -42.51 -0.48 12.99
C TRP A 8 -41.41 -1.16 13.80
N ILE A 9 -41.32 -2.49 13.78
CA ILE A 9 -40.27 -3.26 14.50
C ILE A 9 -38.89 -3.05 13.86
N ILE A 10 -38.84 -2.74 12.56
CA ILE A 10 -37.57 -2.49 11.84
C ILE A 10 -37.30 -0.99 11.70
N ALA A 11 -38.31 -0.19 11.45
CA ALA A 11 -38.15 1.24 11.20
C ALA A 11 -37.75 2.06 12.45
N VAL A 12 -38.26 1.69 13.64
CA VAL A 12 -37.93 2.39 14.88
C VAL A 12 -36.47 2.12 15.31
N PRO A 13 -35.95 0.90 15.32
CA PRO A 13 -34.53 0.66 15.61
C PRO A 13 -33.60 1.31 14.55
N LEU A 14 -33.99 1.31 13.28
CA LEU A 14 -33.21 1.95 12.21
C LEU A 14 -33.20 3.48 12.35
N ALA A 15 -34.32 4.09 12.68
CA ALA A 15 -34.40 5.53 12.94
C ALA A 15 -33.64 5.93 14.21
N LEU A 16 -33.67 5.13 15.25
CA LEU A 16 -32.88 5.33 16.47
C LEU A 16 -31.38 5.16 16.20
N PHE A 17 -31.02 4.19 15.37
CA PHE A 17 -29.64 3.98 14.94
C PHE A 17 -29.11 5.17 14.10
N LEU A 18 -29.87 5.63 13.12
CA LEU A 18 -29.53 6.80 12.32
C LEU A 18 -29.51 8.09 13.15
N GLY A 19 -30.42 8.22 14.11
CA GLY A 19 -30.42 9.32 15.07
C GLY A 19 -29.21 9.30 15.99
N ALA A 20 -28.79 8.15 16.47
CA ALA A 20 -27.60 7.97 17.30
C ALA A 20 -26.31 8.29 16.53
N LEU A 21 -26.24 7.90 15.24
CA LEU A 21 -25.12 8.25 14.35
C LEU A 21 -25.08 9.76 14.10
N SER A 22 -26.23 10.42 13.90
CA SER A 22 -26.31 11.87 13.71
C SER A 22 -25.86 12.65 14.94
N VAL A 23 -26.23 12.18 16.15
CA VAL A 23 -25.79 12.78 17.41
C VAL A 23 -24.31 12.54 17.66
N ALA A 24 -23.81 11.35 17.35
CA ALA A 24 -22.38 11.05 17.44
C ALA A 24 -21.54 11.86 16.45
N ALA A 25 -22.05 12.07 15.23
CA ALA A 25 -21.43 12.93 14.21
C ALA A 25 -21.33 14.40 14.65
N TRP A 26 -22.32 14.87 15.40
CA TRP A 26 -22.33 16.23 15.93
C TRP A 26 -21.35 16.41 17.10
N ILE A 27 -21.18 15.35 17.92
CA ILE A 27 -20.31 15.37 19.10
C ILE A 27 -18.86 15.06 18.75
N GLN A 28 -18.62 14.12 17.80
CA GLN A 28 -17.27 13.71 17.34
C GLN A 28 -17.31 13.29 15.87
N PRO A 29 -17.22 14.22 14.92
CA PRO A 29 -17.34 13.96 13.48
C PRO A 29 -16.34 12.88 12.98
N ARG A 30 -15.15 12.82 13.57
CA ARG A 30 -14.10 11.85 13.18
C ARG A 30 -14.48 10.40 13.49
N LEU A 31 -15.09 10.13 14.66
CA LEU A 31 -15.53 8.78 15.02
C LEU A 31 -16.61 8.24 14.10
N VAL A 32 -17.54 9.11 13.69
CA VAL A 32 -18.62 8.71 12.78
C VAL A 32 -18.10 8.43 11.40
N ARG A 33 -17.14 9.21 10.90
CA ARG A 33 -16.50 8.97 9.60
C ARG A 33 -15.79 7.61 9.58
N VAL A 34 -14.99 7.33 10.59
CA VAL A 34 -14.31 6.03 10.74
C VAL A 34 -15.31 4.87 10.79
N ASP A 35 -16.42 5.01 11.53
CA ASP A 35 -17.42 3.97 11.65
C ASP A 35 -18.24 3.77 10.36
N VAL A 36 -18.44 4.82 9.55
CA VAL A 36 -19.08 4.71 8.23
C VAL A 36 -18.17 3.99 7.24
N GLU A 37 -16.90 4.35 7.17
CA GLU A 37 -15.91 3.68 6.31
C GLU A 37 -15.79 2.19 6.67
N ARG A 38 -15.87 1.84 7.94
CA ARG A 38 -15.87 0.46 8.45
C ARG A 38 -17.14 -0.32 8.13
N LEU A 39 -18.30 0.33 8.19
CA LEU A 39 -19.55 -0.26 7.75
C LEU A 39 -19.57 -0.51 6.23
N GLU A 40 -18.93 0.35 5.45
CA GLU A 40 -18.72 0.14 4.03
C GLU A 40 -17.78 -1.02 3.78
N LEU A 41 -16.68 -1.14 4.53
CA LEU A 41 -15.81 -2.31 4.51
C LEU A 41 -16.57 -3.60 4.74
N ALA A 42 -17.44 -3.62 5.76
CA ALA A 42 -18.28 -4.79 6.09
C ALA A 42 -19.36 -5.13 5.05
N ARG A 43 -19.80 -4.14 4.28
CA ARG A 43 -20.82 -4.33 3.23
C ARG A 43 -20.25 -4.85 1.93
N SER A 44 -18.96 -4.70 1.75
CA SER A 44 -18.31 -5.14 0.55
C SER A 44 -18.00 -6.62 0.60
N VAL A 45 -18.63 -7.37 -0.24
CA VAL A 45 -18.38 -8.79 -0.45
C VAL A 45 -18.26 -9.03 -1.95
N PRO A 46 -17.40 -9.91 -2.34
CA PRO A 46 -16.33 -10.50 -1.59
C PRO A 46 -15.09 -9.60 -1.63
N TYR A 47 -14.38 -9.54 -0.53
CA TYR A 47 -12.99 -9.21 -0.51
C TYR A 47 -12.28 -9.99 -1.62
N GLN A 48 -11.76 -9.29 -2.63
CA GLN A 48 -11.03 -9.95 -3.70
C GLN A 48 -9.65 -10.34 -3.15
N THR A 49 -9.45 -11.63 -3.03
CA THR A 49 -8.14 -12.16 -2.73
C THR A 49 -7.20 -11.75 -3.85
N LEU A 50 -6.18 -10.99 -3.52
CA LEU A 50 -5.07 -10.73 -4.42
C LEU A 50 -4.29 -12.03 -4.60
N ASN A 51 -3.72 -12.25 -5.77
CA ASN A 51 -2.97 -13.48 -6.02
C ASN A 51 -1.72 -13.51 -5.15
N LEU A 52 -1.59 -14.53 -4.33
CA LEU A 52 -0.31 -14.90 -3.77
C LEU A 52 0.56 -15.51 -4.86
N VAL A 53 1.81 -15.15 -4.87
CA VAL A 53 2.74 -15.54 -5.92
C VAL A 53 3.56 -16.74 -5.52
N ASP A 54 4.07 -17.41 -6.55
CA ASP A 54 5.01 -18.51 -6.42
C ASP A 54 6.37 -17.98 -5.92
N HIS A 55 6.65 -18.21 -4.64
CA HIS A 55 7.89 -17.80 -4.00
C HIS A 55 9.03 -18.81 -4.21
N ASP A 56 8.72 -20.00 -4.67
CA ASP A 56 9.70 -21.09 -4.80
C ASP A 56 10.42 -21.09 -6.16
N ALA A 57 9.98 -20.23 -7.09
CA ALA A 57 10.61 -20.13 -8.41
C ALA A 57 12.08 -19.69 -8.30
N GLU A 58 12.96 -20.28 -9.10
CA GLU A 58 14.38 -19.89 -9.16
C GLU A 58 14.57 -18.39 -9.53
N ARG A 59 13.59 -17.81 -10.22
CA ARG A 59 13.54 -16.40 -10.55
C ARG A 59 12.15 -15.84 -10.28
N PRO A 60 12.02 -14.57 -9.87
CA PRO A 60 10.73 -13.94 -9.69
C PRO A 60 10.01 -13.79 -11.05
N ARG A 61 8.86 -14.43 -11.19
CA ARG A 61 7.96 -14.25 -12.34
C ARG A 61 6.78 -13.40 -11.92
N HIS A 62 5.80 -13.98 -11.30
CA HIS A 62 4.67 -13.24 -10.76
C HIS A 62 5.12 -12.24 -9.70
N TYR A 63 4.34 -11.18 -9.52
CA TYR A 63 4.57 -10.26 -8.42
C TYR A 63 3.83 -10.74 -7.15
N TYR A 64 4.16 -10.20 -5.99
CA TYR A 64 3.68 -10.66 -4.67
C TYR A 64 2.21 -10.37 -4.41
N VAL A 65 1.63 -9.41 -5.14
CA VAL A 65 0.21 -9.07 -5.13
C VAL A 65 -0.25 -8.79 -6.56
N ASP A 66 -1.53 -9.02 -6.85
CA ASP A 66 -2.07 -8.79 -8.18
C ASP A 66 -2.21 -7.29 -8.47
N MET A 67 -1.39 -6.79 -9.40
CA MET A 67 -1.38 -5.38 -9.81
C MET A 67 -2.27 -5.07 -11.01
N ARG A 68 -2.99 -6.04 -11.59
CA ARG A 68 -3.79 -5.82 -12.82
C ARG A 68 -4.88 -4.76 -12.65
N LEU A 69 -5.41 -4.56 -11.44
CA LEU A 69 -6.34 -3.47 -11.16
C LEU A 69 -5.70 -2.10 -11.40
N ILE A 70 -4.39 -1.96 -11.21
CA ILE A 70 -3.67 -0.71 -11.52
C ILE A 70 -3.65 -0.45 -13.02
N ALA A 71 -3.48 -1.50 -13.85
CA ALA A 71 -3.57 -1.34 -15.31
C ALA A 71 -4.96 -0.85 -15.74
N GLU A 72 -6.02 -1.36 -15.12
CA GLU A 72 -7.38 -0.88 -15.37
C GLU A 72 -7.53 0.61 -14.96
N PHE A 73 -7.03 1.02 -13.81
CA PHE A 73 -7.08 2.42 -13.34
C PHE A 73 -6.28 3.34 -14.25
N VAL A 74 -5.09 2.94 -14.69
CA VAL A 74 -4.32 3.73 -15.65
C VAL A 74 -5.10 3.89 -16.95
N ARG A 75 -5.53 2.78 -17.57
CA ARG A 75 -6.21 2.80 -18.89
C ARG A 75 -7.57 3.49 -18.85
N SER A 76 -8.28 3.45 -17.74
CA SER A 76 -9.58 4.15 -17.57
C SER A 76 -9.45 5.67 -17.41
N GLY A 77 -8.24 6.19 -17.23
CA GLY A 77 -8.02 7.62 -16.98
C GLY A 77 -8.30 8.05 -15.54
N GLU A 78 -8.33 7.11 -14.59
CA GLU A 78 -8.52 7.42 -13.16
C GLU A 78 -7.43 8.36 -12.65
N TYR A 79 -6.18 8.15 -13.06
CA TYR A 79 -5.05 8.99 -12.64
C TYR A 79 -4.91 10.26 -13.47
N ALA A 80 -5.17 10.25 -14.77
CA ALA A 80 -5.11 11.41 -15.66
C ALA A 80 -5.84 11.15 -16.98
N ASP A 81 -6.17 12.23 -17.72
CA ASP A 81 -6.71 12.15 -19.08
C ASP A 81 -5.96 13.14 -19.98
N PRO A 82 -5.20 12.67 -21.00
CA PRO A 82 -4.89 11.27 -21.34
C PRO A 82 -4.04 10.59 -20.25
N PRO A 83 -4.19 9.26 -20.04
CA PRO A 83 -3.53 8.56 -18.96
C PRO A 83 -2.04 8.30 -19.17
N LEU A 84 -1.61 8.24 -20.43
CA LEU A 84 -0.24 7.93 -20.83
C LEU A 84 0.37 9.10 -21.61
N ASP A 85 1.69 9.24 -21.52
CA ASP A 85 2.44 10.10 -22.40
C ASP A 85 2.63 9.50 -23.82
N ALA A 86 3.34 10.19 -24.70
CA ALA A 86 3.58 9.73 -26.07
C ALA A 86 4.44 8.45 -26.15
N ARG A 87 5.13 8.07 -25.08
CA ARG A 87 5.93 6.84 -24.98
C ARG A 87 5.15 5.68 -24.39
N GLY A 88 3.96 5.92 -23.83
CA GLY A 88 3.18 4.92 -23.13
C GLY A 88 3.48 4.84 -21.62
N VAL A 89 4.07 5.89 -21.04
CA VAL A 89 4.35 5.98 -19.61
C VAL A 89 3.18 6.67 -18.88
N PRO A 90 2.66 6.13 -17.76
CA PRO A 90 1.57 6.75 -17.04
C PRO A 90 1.95 8.10 -16.43
N VAL A 91 1.00 9.03 -16.47
CA VAL A 91 1.07 10.32 -15.81
C VAL A 91 -0.05 10.43 -14.78
N VAL A 92 0.16 11.23 -13.75
CA VAL A 92 -0.81 11.46 -12.68
C VAL A 92 -1.19 12.93 -12.65
N ASP A 93 -2.48 13.23 -12.66
CA ASP A 93 -3.00 14.59 -12.50
C ASP A 93 -3.19 14.90 -11.01
N TYR A 94 -2.23 15.59 -10.43
CA TYR A 94 -2.20 15.92 -9.02
C TYR A 94 -3.20 17.01 -8.60
N THR A 95 -3.91 17.67 -9.52
CA THR A 95 -5.03 18.55 -9.16
C THR A 95 -6.15 17.77 -8.47
N ARG A 96 -6.31 16.50 -8.83
CA ARG A 96 -7.31 15.59 -8.23
C ARG A 96 -6.98 15.24 -6.77
N TYR A 97 -5.71 15.35 -6.38
CA TYR A 97 -5.21 15.00 -5.04
C TYR A 97 -4.89 16.21 -4.18
N GLN A 98 -5.29 17.41 -4.61
CA GLN A 98 -5.06 18.69 -3.89
C GLN A 98 -3.59 18.96 -3.56
N VAL A 99 -2.66 18.49 -4.38
CA VAL A 99 -1.24 18.82 -4.26
C VAL A 99 -1.06 20.25 -4.78
N ALA A 100 -0.95 21.19 -3.85
CA ALA A 100 -0.76 22.59 -4.19
C ALA A 100 0.68 22.84 -4.65
N GLY A 101 0.83 23.60 -5.74
CA GLY A 101 2.11 24.21 -6.11
C GLY A 101 2.83 23.67 -7.33
N ALA A 102 2.35 22.61 -7.99
CA ALA A 102 2.89 22.19 -9.27
C ALA A 102 2.52 23.20 -10.35
N ALA A 103 3.51 23.75 -11.06
CA ALA A 103 3.29 24.62 -12.22
C ALA A 103 2.59 23.86 -13.37
N ASP A 104 2.84 22.55 -13.47
CA ASP A 104 2.09 21.57 -14.23
C ASP A 104 1.49 20.56 -13.24
N PRO A 105 0.15 20.41 -13.16
CA PRO A 105 -0.45 19.43 -12.28
C PRO A 105 -0.21 17.98 -12.68
N ARG A 106 0.28 17.76 -13.91
CA ARG A 106 0.57 16.42 -14.43
C ARG A 106 2.05 16.12 -14.24
N ALA A 107 2.30 15.08 -13.44
CA ALA A 107 3.67 14.63 -13.18
C ALA A 107 3.79 13.11 -13.29
N TYR A 108 5.00 12.64 -13.51
CA TYR A 108 5.31 11.24 -13.38
C TYR A 108 5.36 10.84 -11.92
N ASN A 109 4.90 9.62 -11.68
CA ASN A 109 4.96 9.00 -10.36
C ASN A 109 5.66 7.64 -10.48
N PRO A 110 6.88 7.50 -9.94
CA PRO A 110 7.63 6.25 -10.03
C PRO A 110 6.88 5.02 -9.49
N ILE A 111 6.04 5.18 -8.44
CA ILE A 111 5.16 4.10 -7.95
C ILE A 111 4.16 3.71 -9.05
N THR A 112 3.43 4.68 -9.63
CA THR A 112 2.42 4.38 -10.66
C THR A 112 3.06 3.71 -11.89
N THR A 113 4.23 4.19 -12.31
CA THR A 113 4.97 3.59 -13.44
C THR A 113 5.40 2.15 -13.11
N SER A 114 5.94 1.92 -11.92
CA SER A 114 6.36 0.58 -11.50
C SER A 114 5.19 -0.39 -11.36
N GLN A 115 4.10 0.04 -10.72
CA GLN A 115 2.89 -0.77 -10.56
C GLN A 115 2.23 -1.09 -11.89
N TYR A 116 2.20 -0.12 -12.82
CA TYR A 116 1.71 -0.37 -14.17
C TYR A 116 2.60 -1.38 -14.90
N GLY A 117 3.92 -1.25 -14.78
CA GLY A 117 4.86 -2.24 -15.32
C GLY A 117 4.63 -3.64 -14.76
N LEU A 118 4.48 -3.77 -13.44
CA LEU A 118 4.19 -5.06 -12.78
C LEU A 118 2.84 -5.66 -13.24
N ALA A 119 1.84 -4.81 -13.45
CA ALA A 119 0.54 -5.22 -13.97
C ALA A 119 0.63 -5.75 -15.41
N LEU A 120 1.35 -5.04 -16.28
CA LEU A 120 1.60 -5.44 -17.66
C LEU A 120 2.38 -6.76 -17.74
N TYR A 121 3.38 -6.92 -16.86
CA TYR A 121 4.13 -8.16 -16.78
C TYR A 121 3.26 -9.35 -16.34
N GLU A 122 2.33 -9.14 -15.39
CA GLU A 122 1.36 -10.16 -14.99
C GLU A 122 0.40 -10.51 -16.13
N GLU A 123 -0.08 -9.54 -16.91
CA GLU A 123 -0.89 -9.77 -18.11
C GLU A 123 -0.11 -10.61 -19.14
N TYR A 124 1.16 -10.28 -19.38
CA TYR A 124 2.04 -11.08 -20.25
C TYR A 124 2.16 -12.53 -19.78
N LEU A 125 2.40 -12.77 -18.50
CA LEU A 125 2.49 -14.11 -17.92
C LEU A 125 1.18 -14.91 -18.06
N ARG A 126 0.05 -14.23 -18.21
CA ARG A 126 -1.27 -14.82 -18.45
C ARG A 126 -1.63 -15.00 -19.93
N GLY A 127 -0.72 -14.62 -20.81
CA GLY A 127 -0.86 -14.87 -22.26
C GLY A 127 -1.12 -13.63 -23.11
N GLU A 128 -1.19 -12.44 -22.54
CA GLU A 128 -1.33 -11.17 -23.28
C GLU A 128 0.04 -10.71 -23.80
N SER A 129 0.50 -11.29 -24.89
CA SER A 129 1.88 -11.10 -25.39
C SER A 129 2.24 -9.65 -25.71
N ALA A 130 1.27 -8.80 -26.08
CA ALA A 130 1.51 -7.37 -26.36
C ALA A 130 1.95 -6.60 -25.12
N SER A 131 1.51 -7.03 -23.92
CA SER A 131 1.85 -6.36 -22.67
C SER A 131 3.33 -6.42 -22.31
N LEU A 132 4.10 -7.34 -22.92
CA LEU A 132 5.54 -7.41 -22.70
C LEU A 132 6.29 -6.18 -23.30
N GLU A 133 5.89 -5.71 -24.47
CA GLU A 133 6.49 -4.51 -25.08
C GLU A 133 6.16 -3.27 -24.23
N GLU A 134 4.91 -3.15 -23.78
CA GLU A 134 4.49 -2.07 -22.90
C GLU A 134 5.20 -2.13 -21.54
N PHE A 135 5.45 -3.33 -21.00
CA PHE A 135 6.24 -3.53 -19.79
C PHE A 135 7.66 -2.98 -19.93
N PHE A 136 8.34 -3.27 -21.05
CA PHE A 136 9.69 -2.75 -21.28
C PHE A 136 9.73 -1.24 -21.40
N VAL A 137 8.68 -0.59 -21.92
CA VAL A 137 8.57 0.89 -21.87
C VAL A 137 8.68 1.41 -20.45
N GLN A 138 8.03 0.75 -19.48
CA GLN A 138 8.10 1.16 -18.08
C GLN A 138 9.49 0.89 -17.47
N ALA A 139 10.07 -0.26 -17.77
CA ALA A 139 11.44 -0.60 -17.32
C ALA A 139 12.49 0.37 -17.87
N ASP A 140 12.38 0.72 -19.14
CA ASP A 140 13.26 1.70 -19.79
C ASP A 140 13.11 3.09 -19.18
N TRP A 141 11.88 3.53 -18.92
CA TRP A 141 11.64 4.80 -18.26
C TRP A 141 12.32 4.86 -16.88
N LEU A 142 12.24 3.78 -16.09
CA LEU A 142 12.90 3.69 -14.78
C LEU A 142 14.42 3.80 -14.90
N VAL A 143 15.02 3.16 -15.92
CA VAL A 143 16.47 3.26 -16.17
C VAL A 143 16.86 4.68 -16.57
N ASP A 144 16.10 5.29 -17.50
CA ASP A 144 16.42 6.58 -18.11
C ASP A 144 16.25 7.75 -17.14
N THR A 145 15.29 7.65 -16.19
CA THR A 145 15.00 8.73 -15.23
C THR A 145 15.74 8.59 -13.91
N MET A 146 16.36 7.43 -13.67
CA MET A 146 17.13 7.18 -12.46
C MET A 146 18.33 8.11 -12.35
N ALA A 147 18.42 8.86 -11.27
CA ALA A 147 19.54 9.73 -10.95
C ALA A 147 20.84 8.94 -10.73
N PRO A 148 22.01 9.60 -10.83
CA PRO A 148 23.32 8.93 -10.66
C PRO A 148 23.48 8.23 -9.30
N ASP A 149 22.81 8.70 -8.26
CA ASP A 149 22.82 8.14 -6.92
C ASP A 149 21.83 6.96 -6.71
N GLY A 150 21.12 6.58 -7.77
CA GLY A 150 20.13 5.50 -7.79
C GLY A 150 18.71 5.94 -7.44
N GLY A 151 18.50 7.22 -7.18
CA GLY A 151 17.19 7.77 -6.81
C GLY A 151 16.21 7.90 -7.97
N LEU A 152 14.97 7.55 -7.73
CA LEU A 152 13.81 7.85 -8.57
C LEU A 152 13.01 8.97 -7.88
N TYR A 153 13.27 10.20 -8.28
CA TYR A 153 12.79 11.39 -7.58
C TYR A 153 11.41 11.82 -8.01
N TYR A 154 10.65 12.32 -7.03
CA TYR A 154 9.43 13.09 -7.25
C TYR A 154 9.79 14.57 -7.39
N GLU A 155 9.43 15.17 -8.52
CA GLU A 155 9.81 16.53 -8.90
C GLU A 155 8.72 17.57 -8.54
N PHE A 156 7.93 17.29 -7.52
CA PHE A 156 6.90 18.18 -7.01
C PHE A 156 6.80 18.13 -5.48
N ASP A 157 6.35 19.22 -4.89
CA ASP A 157 6.15 19.30 -3.44
C ASP A 157 4.94 18.47 -3.00
N LEU A 158 5.04 17.83 -1.84
CA LEU A 158 3.94 17.14 -1.17
C LEU A 158 3.66 17.77 0.21
N PRO A 159 2.95 18.92 0.27
CA PRO A 159 2.79 19.70 1.50
C PRO A 159 2.11 18.93 2.63
N GLY A 160 1.16 18.03 2.29
CA GLY A 160 0.47 17.19 3.27
C GLY A 160 1.40 16.22 4.03
N ARG A 161 2.62 16.02 3.52
CA ARG A 161 3.68 15.23 4.14
C ARG A 161 4.90 16.06 4.55
N GLY A 162 4.87 17.38 4.29
CA GLY A 162 6.01 18.25 4.55
C GLY A 162 7.22 18.00 3.63
N LEU A 163 7.00 17.37 2.47
CA LEU A 163 8.07 17.04 1.53
C LEU A 163 8.17 18.12 0.44
N THR A 164 9.41 18.54 0.17
CA THR A 164 9.76 19.48 -0.90
C THR A 164 10.55 18.75 -1.97
N ALA A 165 10.25 19.06 -3.24
CA ALA A 165 10.95 18.48 -4.38
C ALA A 165 12.44 18.88 -4.42
N PRO A 166 13.33 17.97 -4.86
CA PRO A 166 13.05 16.56 -5.19
C PRO A 166 13.06 15.68 -3.94
N TRP A 167 12.17 14.68 -3.88
CA TRP A 167 12.14 13.73 -2.77
C TRP A 167 12.00 12.28 -3.26
N LEU A 168 12.38 11.33 -2.43
CA LEU A 168 12.39 9.90 -2.71
C LEU A 168 11.25 9.18 -1.99
N SER A 169 10.91 7.97 -2.46
CA SER A 169 9.99 7.05 -1.78
C SER A 169 10.61 5.66 -1.69
N GLY A 170 10.64 5.08 -0.48
CA GLY A 170 11.09 3.70 -0.30
C GLY A 170 10.23 2.70 -1.06
N MET A 171 8.92 2.94 -1.14
CA MET A 171 8.00 2.14 -1.94
C MET A 171 8.36 2.21 -3.43
N ALA A 172 8.60 3.41 -3.97
CA ALA A 172 8.97 3.59 -5.37
C ALA A 172 10.28 2.86 -5.71
N GLN A 173 11.30 2.98 -4.85
CA GLN A 173 12.57 2.30 -5.04
C GLN A 173 12.40 0.78 -5.07
N GLY A 174 11.63 0.22 -4.12
CA GLY A 174 11.38 -1.22 -4.05
C GLY A 174 10.61 -1.76 -5.25
N GLU A 175 9.51 -1.11 -5.64
CA GLU A 175 8.72 -1.55 -6.80
C GLU A 175 9.50 -1.41 -8.11
N ALA A 176 10.32 -0.35 -8.26
CA ALA A 176 11.20 -0.20 -9.40
C ALA A 176 12.23 -1.34 -9.48
N ILE A 177 12.83 -1.73 -8.37
CA ILE A 177 13.73 -2.90 -8.31
C ILE A 177 13.00 -4.14 -8.82
N SER A 178 11.76 -4.38 -8.38
CA SER A 178 10.95 -5.53 -8.81
C SER A 178 10.68 -5.55 -10.32
N VAL A 179 10.41 -4.38 -10.93
CA VAL A 179 10.28 -4.24 -12.39
C VAL A 179 11.60 -4.55 -13.08
N LEU A 180 12.68 -3.91 -12.64
CA LEU A 180 13.99 -4.01 -13.28
C LEU A 180 14.58 -5.44 -13.20
N VAL A 181 14.39 -6.13 -12.09
CA VAL A 181 14.80 -7.54 -11.97
C VAL A 181 14.04 -8.42 -12.95
N ARG A 182 12.74 -8.23 -13.13
CA ARG A 182 11.93 -8.97 -14.13
C ARG A 182 12.36 -8.63 -15.55
N ALA A 183 12.64 -7.36 -15.86
CA ALA A 183 13.15 -6.95 -17.15
C ALA A 183 14.52 -7.60 -17.47
N TYR A 184 15.39 -7.72 -16.47
CA TYR A 184 16.64 -8.44 -16.61
C TYR A 184 16.42 -9.92 -16.94
N TYR A 185 15.52 -10.60 -16.24
CA TYR A 185 15.26 -12.02 -16.49
C TYR A 185 14.62 -12.32 -17.84
N GLU A 186 13.79 -11.40 -18.35
CA GLU A 186 13.15 -11.56 -19.66
C GLU A 186 14.08 -11.24 -20.83
N SER A 187 14.91 -10.18 -20.71
CA SER A 187 15.77 -9.72 -21.81
C SER A 187 17.20 -10.25 -21.77
N GLY A 188 17.72 -10.58 -20.58
CA GLY A 188 19.13 -10.84 -20.35
C GLY A 188 20.03 -9.58 -20.38
N GLU A 189 19.45 -8.39 -20.48
CA GLU A 189 20.21 -7.14 -20.58
C GLU A 189 20.71 -6.69 -19.20
N ALA A 190 22.03 -6.65 -19.02
CA ALA A 190 22.67 -6.30 -17.73
C ALA A 190 22.27 -4.90 -17.22
N ARG A 191 21.91 -3.96 -18.11
CA ARG A 191 21.52 -2.60 -17.71
C ARG A 191 20.38 -2.54 -16.73
N TYR A 192 19.43 -3.48 -16.79
CA TYR A 192 18.31 -3.55 -15.87
C TYR A 192 18.75 -4.01 -14.47
N LEU A 193 19.60 -5.05 -14.40
CA LEU A 193 20.12 -5.51 -13.10
C LEU A 193 21.05 -4.46 -12.46
N ASP A 194 21.84 -3.76 -13.27
CA ASP A 194 22.70 -2.67 -12.80
C ASP A 194 21.87 -1.49 -12.30
N ALA A 195 20.75 -1.18 -12.97
CA ALA A 195 19.80 -0.18 -12.49
C ALA A 195 19.11 -0.63 -11.18
N ALA A 196 18.71 -1.91 -11.07
CA ALA A 196 18.14 -2.46 -9.83
C ALA A 196 19.10 -2.35 -8.64
N ARG A 197 20.40 -2.64 -8.85
CA ARG A 197 21.45 -2.44 -7.82
C ARG A 197 21.56 -0.98 -7.41
N ARG A 198 21.52 -0.04 -8.38
CA ARG A 198 21.54 1.39 -8.07
C ARG A 198 20.30 1.84 -7.31
N ALA A 199 19.10 1.34 -7.68
CA ALA A 199 17.86 1.67 -7.01
C ALA A 199 17.83 1.21 -5.53
N PHE A 200 18.65 0.24 -5.16
CA PHE A 200 18.81 -0.19 -3.77
C PHE A 200 19.62 0.81 -2.92
N GLU A 201 20.49 1.62 -3.51
CA GLU A 201 21.34 2.52 -2.73
C GLU A 201 20.56 3.52 -1.85
N PRO A 202 19.47 4.18 -2.31
CA PRO A 202 18.64 5.00 -1.44
C PRO A 202 17.99 4.23 -0.28
N LEU A 203 17.64 2.94 -0.46
CA LEU A 203 17.09 2.10 0.59
C LEU A 203 18.12 1.75 1.68
N SER A 204 19.40 1.84 1.37
CA SER A 204 20.49 1.54 2.29
C SER A 204 21.06 2.76 3.03
N ARG A 205 20.54 3.96 2.73
CA ARG A 205 20.97 5.24 3.32
C ARG A 205 19.86 5.84 4.17
N THR A 206 20.25 6.49 5.27
CA THR A 206 19.33 7.25 6.12
C THR A 206 18.86 8.54 5.46
N PHE A 207 17.84 9.19 6.04
CA PHE A 207 17.36 10.49 5.55
C PHE A 207 18.47 11.54 5.48
N ASP A 208 19.31 11.61 6.51
CA ASP A 208 20.46 12.55 6.57
C ASP A 208 21.52 12.25 5.51
N GLU A 209 21.58 11.01 5.02
CA GLU A 209 22.46 10.57 3.94
C GLU A 209 21.82 10.67 2.57
N GLY A 210 20.61 11.25 2.48
CA GLY A 210 19.85 11.39 1.24
C GLY A 210 19.16 10.11 0.79
N GLY A 211 18.81 9.22 1.73
CA GLY A 211 18.06 7.99 1.46
C GLY A 211 16.65 7.99 2.05
N VAL A 212 16.06 6.82 2.12
CA VAL A 212 14.70 6.58 2.60
C VAL A 212 14.64 5.58 3.77
N MET A 213 15.79 5.21 4.30
CA MET A 213 15.88 4.36 5.48
C MET A 213 15.75 5.19 6.75
N TYR A 214 14.86 4.77 7.64
CA TYR A 214 14.86 5.24 9.02
C TYR A 214 15.40 4.15 9.94
N ARG A 215 16.31 4.54 10.82
CA ARG A 215 16.82 3.66 11.86
C ARG A 215 16.27 4.12 13.19
N ASP A 216 15.40 3.31 13.78
CA ASP A 216 14.80 3.66 15.06
C ASP A 216 15.82 3.59 16.23
N PRO A 217 15.50 4.18 17.39
CA PRO A 217 16.44 4.19 18.53
C PRO A 217 16.81 2.80 19.07
N SER A 218 16.03 1.76 18.76
CA SER A 218 16.34 0.37 19.12
C SER A 218 17.25 -0.32 18.09
N GLY A 219 17.57 0.37 16.99
CA GLY A 219 18.37 -0.15 15.89
C GLY A 219 17.55 -0.80 14.77
N GLY A 220 16.23 -0.77 14.86
CA GLY A 220 15.33 -1.28 13.83
C GLY A 220 15.47 -0.52 12.51
N VAL A 221 15.34 -1.24 11.40
CA VAL A 221 15.46 -0.71 10.03
C VAL A 221 14.08 -0.60 9.42
N TRP A 222 13.73 0.61 8.95
CA TRP A 222 12.48 0.89 8.26
C TRP A 222 12.76 1.47 6.89
N PHE A 223 12.07 0.99 5.87
CA PHE A 223 12.02 1.62 4.56
C PHE A 223 10.79 2.52 4.50
N GLU A 224 11.02 3.83 4.54
CA GLU A 224 9.92 4.79 4.60
C GLU A 224 9.38 5.10 3.20
N GLU A 225 8.05 5.03 3.05
CA GLU A 225 7.40 5.51 1.84
C GLU A 225 7.61 7.02 1.68
N TYR A 226 7.60 7.75 2.80
CA TYR A 226 7.80 9.19 2.86
C TYR A 226 8.94 9.50 3.85
N PRO A 227 10.10 10.02 3.39
CA PRO A 227 11.22 10.39 4.26
C PRO A 227 10.92 11.71 5.00
N GLN A 228 9.99 11.65 5.95
CA GLN A 228 9.53 12.76 6.78
C GLN A 228 9.94 12.58 8.24
N ASP A 229 10.01 13.68 9.00
CA ASP A 229 10.26 13.67 10.43
C ASP A 229 9.05 14.29 11.17
N PRO A 230 8.38 13.57 12.08
CA PRO A 230 8.64 12.16 12.45
C PRO A 230 8.25 11.17 11.35
N PRO A 231 8.90 9.97 11.31
CA PRO A 231 8.63 8.96 10.31
C PRO A 231 7.20 8.42 10.43
N SER A 232 6.59 8.08 9.30
CA SER A 232 5.19 7.65 9.26
C SER A 232 5.00 6.15 9.42
N HIS A 233 5.97 5.36 9.02
CA HIS A 233 5.90 3.89 8.98
C HIS A 233 4.65 3.39 8.25
N VAL A 234 4.50 3.79 6.98
CA VAL A 234 3.40 3.32 6.13
C VAL A 234 3.57 1.84 5.84
N LEU A 235 2.57 1.01 6.20
CA LEU A 235 2.71 -0.44 6.19
C LEU A 235 2.88 -1.01 4.78
N ASN A 236 1.96 -0.69 3.86
CA ASN A 236 2.04 -1.20 2.48
C ASN A 236 3.30 -0.71 1.76
N GLY A 237 3.73 0.53 2.00
CA GLY A 237 4.95 1.07 1.42
C GLY A 237 6.20 0.34 1.87
N ALA A 238 6.32 0.05 3.18
CA ALA A 238 7.42 -0.74 3.73
C ALA A 238 7.43 -2.18 3.18
N LEU A 239 6.25 -2.81 3.03
CA LEU A 239 6.12 -4.16 2.47
C LEU A 239 6.50 -4.20 0.98
N PHE A 240 6.08 -3.23 0.17
CA PHE A 240 6.52 -3.15 -1.22
C PHE A 240 8.02 -2.89 -1.36
N ALA A 241 8.60 -2.08 -0.49
CA ALA A 241 10.05 -1.89 -0.46
C ALA A 241 10.78 -3.21 -0.15
N LEU A 242 10.29 -3.98 0.83
CA LEU A 242 10.83 -5.30 1.18
C LEU A 242 10.77 -6.28 0.00
N PHE A 243 9.69 -6.30 -0.77
CA PHE A 243 9.58 -7.18 -1.94
C PHE A 243 10.64 -6.87 -3.00
N GLY A 244 10.91 -5.60 -3.25
CA GLY A 244 11.98 -5.20 -4.17
C GLY A 244 13.36 -5.61 -3.68
N VAL A 245 13.65 -5.42 -2.40
CA VAL A 245 14.92 -5.83 -1.78
C VAL A 245 15.08 -7.36 -1.88
N TYR A 246 14.01 -8.11 -1.65
CA TYR A 246 14.02 -9.58 -1.81
C TYR A 246 14.26 -10.00 -3.27
N ASP A 247 13.59 -9.38 -4.23
CA ASP A 247 13.80 -9.65 -5.66
C ASP A 247 15.28 -9.43 -6.05
N LEU A 248 15.89 -8.32 -5.57
CA LEU A 248 17.30 -8.03 -5.84
C LEU A 248 18.24 -9.04 -5.18
N GLU A 249 17.99 -9.42 -3.94
CA GLU A 249 18.75 -10.43 -3.25
C GLU A 249 18.75 -11.75 -4.02
N ARG A 250 17.60 -12.22 -4.44
CA ARG A 250 17.47 -13.45 -5.24
C ARG A 250 18.19 -13.36 -6.59
N ALA A 251 18.16 -12.19 -7.23
CA ALA A 251 18.82 -12.01 -8.52
C ALA A 251 20.34 -11.92 -8.43
N THR A 252 20.86 -11.51 -7.28
CA THR A 252 22.29 -11.20 -7.12
C THR A 252 23.03 -12.10 -6.14
N GLY A 253 22.34 -12.69 -5.16
CA GLY A 253 22.97 -13.37 -4.02
C GLY A 253 23.78 -12.43 -3.12
N ASP A 254 23.54 -11.13 -3.17
CA ASP A 254 24.31 -10.14 -2.43
C ASP A 254 23.98 -10.19 -0.92
N GLU A 255 24.96 -10.56 -0.11
CA GLU A 255 24.81 -10.68 1.35
C GLU A 255 24.48 -9.33 2.03
N ARG A 256 24.91 -8.20 1.45
CA ARG A 256 24.54 -6.86 1.96
C ARG A 256 23.04 -6.63 1.78
N VAL A 257 22.50 -6.93 0.61
CA VAL A 257 21.07 -6.79 0.32
C VAL A 257 20.26 -7.71 1.24
N ARG A 258 20.69 -8.96 1.43
CA ARG A 258 20.08 -9.90 2.38
C ARG A 258 20.06 -9.34 3.80
N ALA A 259 21.17 -8.80 4.29
CA ALA A 259 21.24 -8.25 5.63
C ALA A 259 20.25 -7.10 5.87
N PHE A 260 20.03 -6.24 4.86
CA PHE A 260 19.01 -5.18 4.93
C PHE A 260 17.60 -5.75 4.90
N PHE A 261 17.34 -6.75 4.05
CA PHE A 261 16.04 -7.43 4.01
C PHE A 261 15.71 -8.05 5.38
N ASP A 262 16.63 -8.85 5.94
CA ASP A 262 16.42 -9.54 7.21
C ASP A 262 16.21 -8.55 8.37
N ALA A 263 16.99 -7.46 8.40
CA ALA A 263 16.85 -6.41 9.42
C ALA A 263 15.49 -5.71 9.32
N ALA A 264 15.05 -5.33 8.13
CA ALA A 264 13.78 -4.63 7.94
C ALA A 264 12.58 -5.55 8.15
N ALA A 265 12.61 -6.80 7.67
CA ALA A 265 11.58 -7.80 7.93
C ALA A 265 11.45 -8.12 9.43
N GLY A 266 12.57 -8.30 10.12
CA GLY A 266 12.59 -8.50 11.58
C GLY A 266 12.05 -7.30 12.35
N THR A 267 12.37 -6.08 11.90
CA THR A 267 11.81 -4.84 12.48
C THR A 267 10.30 -4.79 12.32
N LEU A 268 9.79 -5.11 11.13
CA LEU A 268 8.35 -5.14 10.86
C LEU A 268 7.66 -6.22 11.71
N ALA A 269 8.20 -7.44 11.77
CA ALA A 269 7.66 -8.51 12.60
C ALA A 269 7.54 -8.10 14.08
N HIS A 270 8.56 -7.44 14.61
CA HIS A 270 8.57 -6.95 15.99
C HIS A 270 7.51 -5.87 16.26
N ASN A 271 7.24 -5.02 15.28
CA ASN A 271 6.34 -3.87 15.43
C ASN A 271 4.92 -4.10 14.90
N LEU A 272 4.60 -5.28 14.39
CA LEU A 272 3.36 -5.56 13.69
C LEU A 272 2.10 -5.32 14.54
N ASP A 273 2.19 -5.56 15.85
CA ASP A 273 1.09 -5.32 16.80
C ASP A 273 0.69 -3.84 16.90
N ARG A 274 1.61 -2.92 16.59
CA ARG A 274 1.34 -1.47 16.62
C ARG A 274 0.39 -1.03 15.50
N TYR A 275 0.24 -1.83 14.44
CA TYR A 275 -0.70 -1.55 13.36
C TYR A 275 -2.12 -2.00 13.67
N GLU A 276 -2.36 -2.58 14.84
CA GLU A 276 -3.70 -2.92 15.30
C GLU A 276 -4.07 -2.15 16.55
N GLU A 277 -5.26 -1.59 16.56
CA GLU A 277 -5.86 -0.98 17.74
C GLU A 277 -7.34 -1.37 17.80
N ASP A 278 -7.75 -2.05 18.86
CA ASP A 278 -9.11 -2.55 19.05
C ASP A 278 -9.67 -3.36 17.85
N GLY A 279 -8.84 -4.13 17.19
CA GLY A 279 -9.18 -4.93 16.02
C GLY A 279 -9.34 -4.14 14.71
N TRP A 280 -8.78 -2.95 14.65
CA TRP A 280 -8.72 -2.13 13.44
C TRP A 280 -7.29 -1.97 12.97
N VAL A 281 -7.10 -2.01 11.63
CA VAL A 281 -5.78 -1.94 11.02
C VAL A 281 -5.44 -0.49 10.71
N ARG A 282 -4.25 -0.08 11.10
CA ARG A 282 -3.68 1.21 10.74
C ARG A 282 -3.01 1.15 9.36
N TYR A 283 -3.12 2.24 8.61
CA TYR A 283 -2.36 2.46 7.39
C TYR A 283 -0.90 2.80 7.72
N GLN A 284 -0.71 3.60 8.78
CA GLN A 284 0.60 4.08 9.26
C GLN A 284 0.59 4.23 10.78
N LEU A 285 1.78 4.31 11.40
CA LEU A 285 1.90 4.36 12.86
C LEU A 285 1.78 5.77 13.45
N THR A 286 2.01 6.82 12.66
CA THR A 286 1.91 8.22 13.11
C THR A 286 0.74 8.93 12.43
N GLY A 287 0.26 10.01 13.05
CA GLY A 287 -0.90 10.77 12.58
C GLY A 287 -2.22 10.34 13.20
N GLU A 288 -3.19 11.28 13.22
CA GLU A 288 -4.47 11.08 13.90
C GLU A 288 -5.46 10.19 13.10
N ASP A 289 -5.48 10.29 11.77
CA ASP A 289 -6.38 9.55 10.88
C ASP A 289 -5.64 8.44 10.13
N ALA A 290 -4.88 7.62 10.86
CA ALA A 290 -3.96 6.62 10.34
C ALA A 290 -4.59 5.24 10.06
N TRP A 291 -5.90 5.17 9.78
CA TRP A 291 -6.60 3.92 9.52
C TRP A 291 -6.49 3.48 8.06
N ALA A 292 -6.32 2.18 7.87
CA ALA A 292 -6.37 1.59 6.53
C ALA A 292 -7.78 1.70 5.94
N THR A 293 -7.87 2.21 4.70
CA THR A 293 -9.10 2.09 3.92
C THR A 293 -9.37 0.62 3.58
N ARG A 294 -10.56 0.32 3.07
CA ARG A 294 -10.91 -1.02 2.62
C ARG A 294 -9.86 -1.66 1.70
N THR A 295 -9.39 -0.91 0.73
CA THR A 295 -8.38 -1.37 -0.24
C THR A 295 -7.07 -1.71 0.46
N TYR A 296 -6.57 -0.81 1.29
CA TYR A 296 -5.32 -1.04 2.02
C TYR A 296 -5.45 -2.14 3.08
N TYR A 297 -6.62 -2.28 3.70
CA TYR A 297 -6.84 -3.37 4.66
C TYR A 297 -6.63 -4.74 4.00
N GLY A 298 -7.25 -4.95 2.82
CA GLY A 298 -7.07 -6.16 2.05
C GLY A 298 -5.65 -6.34 1.54
N LEU A 299 -5.08 -5.26 1.01
CA LEU A 299 -3.69 -5.26 0.52
C LEU A 299 -2.70 -5.70 1.62
N HIS A 300 -2.84 -5.16 2.84
CA HIS A 300 -1.97 -5.53 3.95
C HIS A 300 -2.03 -7.03 4.29
N ILE A 301 -3.22 -7.64 4.25
CA ILE A 301 -3.38 -9.08 4.50
C ILE A 301 -2.60 -9.90 3.47
N GLU A 302 -2.77 -9.59 2.18
CA GLU A 302 -2.09 -10.33 1.11
C GLU A 302 -0.58 -10.10 1.12
N GLN A 303 -0.14 -8.88 1.39
CA GLN A 303 1.28 -8.57 1.53
C GLN A 303 1.92 -9.30 2.72
N LEU A 304 1.23 -9.39 3.86
CA LEU A 304 1.74 -10.14 5.02
C LEU A 304 1.83 -11.63 4.73
N ARG A 305 0.88 -12.22 4.00
CA ARG A 305 0.94 -13.62 3.55
C ARG A 305 2.12 -13.86 2.62
N ALA A 306 2.33 -12.95 1.66
CA ALA A 306 3.48 -13.01 0.78
C ALA A 306 4.79 -12.96 1.59
N LEU A 307 4.88 -12.03 2.55
CA LEU A 307 6.08 -11.92 3.40
C LEU A 307 6.27 -13.14 4.32
N ALA A 308 5.18 -13.73 4.83
CA ALA A 308 5.24 -15.00 5.58
C ALA A 308 5.83 -16.13 4.73
N ALA A 309 5.38 -16.27 3.48
CA ALA A 309 5.90 -17.28 2.55
C ALA A 309 7.38 -17.04 2.21
N ILE A 310 7.81 -15.78 2.07
CA ILE A 310 9.20 -15.40 1.79
C ILE A 310 10.11 -15.70 2.97
N THR A 311 9.70 -15.32 4.18
CA THR A 311 10.57 -15.33 5.37
C THR A 311 10.46 -16.61 6.19
N GLY A 312 9.35 -17.35 6.08
CA GLY A 312 8.99 -18.43 6.99
C GLY A 312 8.59 -17.95 8.39
N GLU A 313 8.43 -16.63 8.61
CA GLU A 313 8.04 -16.06 9.90
C GLU A 313 6.53 -16.18 10.09
N GLU A 314 6.12 -17.13 10.95
CA GLU A 314 4.71 -17.46 11.21
C GLU A 314 3.87 -16.25 11.71
N ARG A 315 4.50 -15.27 12.33
CA ARG A 315 3.82 -14.10 12.87
C ARG A 315 3.11 -13.28 11.79
N PHE A 316 3.66 -13.23 10.57
CA PHE A 316 3.02 -12.54 9.44
C PHE A 316 1.74 -13.26 9.01
N GLU A 317 1.76 -14.58 8.87
CA GLU A 317 0.56 -15.35 8.51
C GLU A 317 -0.49 -15.31 9.62
N GLN A 318 -0.06 -15.44 10.89
CA GLN A 318 -0.96 -15.31 12.03
C GLN A 318 -1.68 -13.97 12.01
N ARG A 319 -0.95 -12.87 11.82
CA ARG A 319 -1.53 -11.52 11.79
C ARG A 319 -2.45 -11.31 10.59
N ALA A 320 -2.07 -11.79 9.42
CA ALA A 320 -2.92 -11.77 8.24
C ALA A 320 -4.26 -12.48 8.49
N GLY A 321 -4.23 -13.68 9.09
CA GLY A 321 -5.44 -14.43 9.44
C GLY A 321 -6.30 -13.74 10.50
N GLU A 322 -5.69 -13.09 11.50
CA GLU A 322 -6.40 -12.30 12.51
C GLU A 322 -7.11 -11.10 11.89
N TRP A 323 -6.47 -10.41 10.96
CA TRP A 323 -7.06 -9.27 10.25
C TRP A 323 -8.13 -9.69 9.24
N GLU A 324 -7.97 -10.84 8.59
CA GLU A 324 -8.97 -11.34 7.66
C GLU A 324 -10.26 -11.78 8.34
N ARG A 325 -10.17 -12.37 9.53
CA ARG A 325 -11.33 -12.91 10.25
C ARG A 325 -12.51 -11.95 10.35
N PRO A 326 -12.33 -10.66 10.72
CA PRO A 326 -13.43 -9.70 10.77
C PRO A 326 -14.07 -9.38 9.42
N LEU A 327 -13.35 -9.56 8.32
CA LEU A 327 -13.88 -9.33 6.97
C LEU A 327 -14.77 -10.48 6.50
N VAL A 328 -14.53 -11.68 7.04
CA VAL A 328 -15.24 -12.92 6.71
C VAL A 328 -16.40 -13.18 7.68
N GLU A 329 -16.22 -12.82 8.95
CA GLU A 329 -17.26 -12.97 9.98
C GLU A 329 -18.37 -11.93 9.81
N GLU A 330 -19.61 -12.35 10.08
CA GLU A 330 -20.86 -11.60 9.85
C GLU A 330 -20.87 -10.16 10.40
N ARG A 331 -21.66 -9.30 9.75
CA ARG A 331 -22.02 -7.90 10.11
C ARG A 331 -22.17 -7.62 11.60
N ARG A 332 -22.49 -8.63 12.38
CA ARG A 332 -22.70 -8.56 13.83
C ARG A 332 -21.46 -8.03 14.57
N TRP A 333 -20.30 -8.54 14.23
CA TRP A 333 -19.04 -8.16 14.88
C TRP A 333 -18.68 -6.68 14.68
N LEU A 334 -18.86 -6.16 13.47
CA LEU A 334 -18.58 -4.75 13.17
C LEU A 334 -19.55 -3.80 13.86
N VAL A 335 -20.83 -4.18 13.90
CA VAL A 335 -21.86 -3.43 14.63
C VAL A 335 -21.54 -3.39 16.12
N GLU A 336 -21.17 -4.53 16.72
CA GLU A 336 -20.82 -4.61 18.14
C GLU A 336 -19.58 -3.75 18.48
N ARG A 337 -18.56 -3.71 17.61
CA ARG A 337 -17.37 -2.88 17.82
C ARG A 337 -17.60 -1.39 17.56
N ALA A 338 -18.39 -1.04 16.55
CA ALA A 338 -18.80 0.34 16.36
C ALA A 338 -19.51 0.88 17.61
N PHE A 339 -20.38 0.06 18.23
CA PHE A 339 -21.02 0.41 19.50
C PHE A 339 -20.04 0.48 20.67
N ALA A 340 -19.03 -0.40 20.72
CA ALA A 340 -18.04 -0.41 21.79
C ALA A 340 -17.20 0.88 21.85
N ARG A 341 -16.98 1.54 20.70
CA ARG A 341 -16.23 2.80 20.60
C ARG A 341 -17.05 4.06 20.89
N ILE A 342 -18.36 3.95 20.98
CA ILE A 342 -19.17 5.08 21.46
C ILE A 342 -18.73 5.38 22.90
N PRO A 343 -18.29 6.63 23.19
CA PRO A 343 -17.88 7.00 24.55
C PRO A 343 -18.92 6.58 25.58
N GLU A 344 -18.46 6.05 26.70
CA GLU A 344 -19.34 5.49 27.74
C GLU A 344 -20.46 6.46 28.17
N LYS A 345 -20.15 7.75 28.22
CA LYS A 345 -21.11 8.84 28.47
C LYS A 345 -22.25 8.92 27.44
N VAL A 346 -21.95 8.55 26.18
CA VAL A 346 -22.95 8.54 25.10
C VAL A 346 -23.72 7.21 25.12
N ARG A 347 -23.05 6.08 25.35
CA ARG A 347 -23.70 4.77 25.55
C ARG A 347 -24.72 4.77 26.68
N ALA A 348 -24.39 5.40 27.80
CA ALA A 348 -25.28 5.52 28.95
C ALA A 348 -26.53 6.38 28.66
N ARG A 349 -26.48 7.26 27.63
CA ARG A 349 -27.65 8.04 27.18
C ARG A 349 -28.53 7.32 26.16
N LEU A 350 -27.93 6.41 25.37
CA LEU A 350 -28.63 5.60 24.35
C LEU A 350 -29.33 4.36 24.93
N GLY A 351 -28.91 3.92 26.09
CA GLY A 351 -29.51 2.79 26.82
C GLY A 351 -30.63 3.17 27.82
N ARG A 352 -31.06 4.42 27.82
CA ARG A 352 -32.22 4.94 28.55
C ARG A 352 -33.31 5.35 27.56
#